data_2e80fc53e891345577ba0b382ed82eb0
#
_entry.id   2e80fc53e891345577ba0b382ed82eb0
#
_cell.length_a   1.000
_cell.length_b   1.000
_cell.length_c   1.000
_cell.angle_alpha   90.00
_cell.angle_beta   90.00
_cell.angle_gamma   90.00
#
_symmetry.space_group_name_H-M   'P 1'
#
loop_
_entity.id
_entity.type
_entity.pdbx_description
1 polymer ?
#
loop_
_entity_poly.entity_id
_entity_poly.type
_entity_poly.pdbx_seq_one_letter_code
_entity_poly.pdbx_strand_id
1 'polypeptide(L)' 'PEPYRELFTLRVLGELGFADISKSYRKSESWARVTYYRAKKMIAERLGGETDESM' A
#
# COMPACT_ATOMS: atom_id res chain seq x y z
N PRO A 1 -1.61 1.81 10.66
CA PRO A 1 -1.42 3.26 10.77
C PRO A 1 -1.55 3.93 9.42
N GLU A 2 -2.01 5.13 9.47
CA GLU A 2 -2.14 5.92 8.28
C GLU A 2 -0.78 6.47 7.87
N PRO A 3 -0.57 6.64 6.60
CA PRO A 3 -1.55 6.50 5.52
C PRO A 3 -1.58 5.10 4.91
N TYR A 4 -0.90 4.17 5.50
CA TYR A 4 -0.74 2.85 4.89
C TYR A 4 -2.06 2.13 4.66
N ARG A 5 -2.90 2.11 5.68
CA ARG A 5 -4.18 1.42 5.57
C ARG A 5 -5.06 2.10 4.54
N GLU A 6 -5.16 3.42 4.60
CA GLU A 6 -6.00 4.15 3.68
C GLU A 6 -5.53 3.99 2.25
N LEU A 7 -4.23 4.11 2.03
CA LEU A 7 -3.67 4.00 0.70
C LEU A 7 -3.89 2.60 0.13
N PHE A 8 -3.70 1.59 0.94
CA PHE A 8 -3.93 0.21 0.53
C PHE A 8 -5.37 0.02 0.11
N THR A 9 -6.31 0.56 0.90
CA THR A 9 -7.72 0.45 0.59
C THR A 9 -8.06 1.13 -0.72
N LEU A 10 -7.51 2.32 -0.95
CA LEU A 10 -7.75 3.04 -2.19
C LEU A 10 -7.25 2.26 -3.40
N ARG A 11 -6.10 1.63 -3.26
CA ARG A 11 -5.51 0.89 -4.37
C ARG A 11 -6.28 -0.40 -4.67
N VAL A 12 -6.65 -1.12 -3.64
CA VAL A 12 -7.27 -2.43 -3.80
C VAL A 12 -8.78 -2.34 -3.98
N LEU A 13 -9.45 -1.69 -3.06
CA LEU A 13 -10.90 -1.60 -3.13
C LEU A 13 -11.38 -0.50 -4.05
N GLY A 14 -10.68 0.62 -4.07
CA GLY A 14 -11.02 1.74 -4.94
C GLY A 14 -10.51 1.58 -6.36
N GLU A 15 -9.59 0.65 -6.55
CA GLU A 15 -8.99 0.39 -7.86
C GLU A 15 -8.33 1.62 -8.47
N LEU A 16 -7.80 2.49 -7.63
CA LEU A 16 -7.12 3.68 -8.09
C LEU A 16 -5.68 3.35 -8.49
N GLY A 17 -5.21 4.01 -9.54
CA GLY A 17 -3.81 3.86 -9.91
C GLY A 17 -2.92 4.66 -8.98
N PHE A 18 -1.62 4.34 -9.00
CA PHE A 18 -0.68 5.04 -8.15
C PHE A 18 -0.62 6.53 -8.45
N ALA A 19 -0.79 6.89 -9.72
CA ALA A 19 -0.79 8.30 -10.10
C ALA A 19 -1.92 9.06 -9.42
N ASP A 20 -3.10 8.46 -9.38
CA ASP A 20 -4.25 9.09 -8.75
C ASP A 20 -4.07 9.18 -7.24
N ILE A 21 -3.55 8.11 -6.64
CA ILE A 21 -3.31 8.09 -5.21
C ILE A 21 -2.28 9.15 -4.82
N SER A 22 -1.21 9.26 -5.60
CA SER A 22 -0.17 10.23 -5.30
C SER A 22 -0.72 11.64 -5.32
N LYS A 23 -1.62 11.92 -6.24
CA LYS A 23 -2.23 13.24 -6.31
C LYS A 23 -3.06 13.55 -5.06
N SER A 24 -3.78 12.55 -4.56
CA SER A 24 -4.58 12.72 -3.36
C SER A 24 -3.72 13.09 -2.16
N TYR A 25 -2.50 12.59 -2.11
CA TYR A 25 -1.61 12.85 -1.00
C TYR A 25 -0.58 13.93 -1.31
N ARG A 26 -0.62 14.47 -2.52
CA ARG A 26 0.34 15.48 -2.95
C ARG A 26 1.77 14.96 -2.86
N LYS A 27 1.94 13.72 -3.31
CA LYS A 27 3.23 13.06 -3.32
C LYS A 27 3.53 12.58 -4.72
N SER A 28 4.73 12.04 -4.91
CA SER A 28 5.10 11.47 -6.19
C SER A 28 4.47 10.09 -6.37
N GLU A 29 4.42 9.67 -7.62
CA GLU A 29 3.91 8.34 -7.92
C GLU A 29 4.82 7.29 -7.30
N SER A 30 6.12 7.53 -7.29
CA SER A 30 7.07 6.63 -6.65
C SER A 30 6.75 6.46 -5.17
N TRP A 31 6.42 7.56 -4.52
CA TRP A 31 6.04 7.51 -3.11
C TRP A 31 4.82 6.62 -2.90
N ALA A 32 3.83 6.76 -3.77
CA ALA A 32 2.61 5.96 -3.66
C ALA A 32 2.90 4.48 -3.81
N ARG A 33 3.74 4.16 -4.78
CA ARG A 33 4.10 2.77 -5.05
C ARG A 33 4.86 2.15 -3.87
N VAL A 34 5.85 2.86 -3.36
CA VAL A 34 6.62 2.37 -2.22
C VAL A 34 5.74 2.23 -0.99
N THR A 35 4.90 3.21 -0.75
CA THR A 35 4.02 3.18 0.41
C THR A 35 3.04 2.02 0.33
N TYR A 36 2.53 1.75 -0.87
CA TYR A 36 1.63 0.63 -1.06
C TYR A 36 2.32 -0.70 -0.73
N TYR A 37 3.53 -0.89 -1.20
CA TYR A 37 4.23 -2.14 -0.93
C TYR A 37 4.57 -2.30 0.54
N ARG A 38 4.85 -1.20 1.22
CA ARG A 38 5.07 -1.25 2.67
C ARG A 38 3.80 -1.63 3.39
N ALA A 39 2.67 -1.08 2.96
CA ALA A 39 1.39 -1.40 3.56
C ALA A 39 1.06 -2.87 3.36
N LYS A 40 1.30 -3.35 2.16
CA LYS A 40 1.04 -4.73 1.82
C LYS A 40 1.85 -5.67 2.71
N LYS A 41 3.11 -5.33 2.93
CA LYS A 41 3.98 -6.13 3.77
C LYS A 41 3.50 -6.13 5.22
N MET A 42 3.10 -4.97 5.71
CA MET A 42 2.62 -4.86 7.09
C MET A 42 1.37 -5.69 7.30
N ILE A 43 0.48 -5.68 6.33
CA ILE A 43 -0.75 -6.44 6.43
C ILE A 43 -0.46 -7.92 6.40
N ALA A 44 0.46 -8.34 5.55
CA ALA A 44 0.84 -9.74 5.45
C ALA A 44 1.43 -10.22 6.78
N GLU A 45 2.23 -9.39 7.41
CA GLU A 45 2.84 -9.74 8.69
C GLU A 45 1.78 -9.89 9.78
N ARG A 46 0.78 -9.05 9.73
CA ARG A 46 -0.29 -9.13 10.70
C ARG A 46 -1.15 -10.36 10.54
N LEU A 47 -1.32 -10.79 9.30
CA LEU A 47 -2.14 -11.95 9.02
C LEU A 47 -1.43 -13.28 9.27
N GLY A 48 -0.20 -13.21 9.73
CA GLY A 48 0.41 -14.44 10.06
C GLY A 48 1.81 -14.57 9.60
N GLY A 49 2.20 -13.60 8.94
CA GLY A 49 3.54 -13.49 8.63
C GLY A 49 4.11 -14.35 7.60
N GLU A 50 3.74 -15.15 7.18
CA GLU A 50 4.49 -15.80 6.42
C GLU A 50 4.65 -15.74 5.24
N THR A 51 4.75 -15.42 4.95
CA THR A 51 4.78 -15.29 3.73
C THR A 51 5.87 -15.50 3.02
N ASP A 52 6.29 -15.47 3.28
CA ASP A 52 7.14 -15.62 2.74
C ASP A 52 7.79 -16.19 2.35
N GLU A 53 7.86 -16.29 2.45
CA GLU A 53 8.49 -16.65 2.14
C GLU A 53 8.81 -17.24 1.64
N SER A 54 8.70 -17.29 1.63
CA SER A 54 9.12 -17.73 1.18
C SER A 54 9.43 -18.22 0.70
N MET A 55 9.41 -18.40 0.83
CA MET A 55 9.87 -18.76 0.48
C MET A 55 10.20 -19.09 0.18
#